data_8211330e0406756a49efea2ce270c186
#
_entry.id   8211330e0406756a49efea2ce270c186
#
_cell.length_a   1.000
_cell.length_b   1.000
_cell.length_c   1.000
_cell.angle_alpha   90.00
_cell.angle_beta   90.00
_cell.angle_gamma   90.00
#
_symmetry.space_group_name_H-M   'P 1'
#
loop_
_entity.id
_entity.type
_entity.pdbx_description
1 polymer ?
#
loop_
_entity_poly.entity_id
_entity_poly.type
_entity_poly.pdbx_seq_one_letter_code
_entity_poly.pdbx_strand_id
1 'polypeptide(L)'
;DYWDGRKYNVSAKSKFADKSYVILANDNHGRMAALVERLDAQGIEMFTNDAPLKVARATTQLGSEERGFTIPEGSLIIPNRQPDAPLVAAILEFDAEVRKSVLVEERQRTLRDGSSLMYDTTAWNFSMMYGLPAVTVPEHLNQGLQPWRSAAPTIDVTAEAIAWSVSGEDDRSVAFAARLMESGVQVRIIDKATELSGNSLSRGSVFVTAMDNPKLDNLTDLITAEAEHLQLTVQSIGSGYGDGDLPDWGGSHFRLLTRPQIAILSQAGFSSYDVGSSWWAIDTHLGIRHSQIDTSYLSRADLRRYNTIVIPNGYRPMSGAELGALRDWVKQGGTLVAHDNSAANLAREGGIGGVRTVGDSLTEAQDYDIA
;
A
#
# COMPACT_ATOMS: atom_id res chain seq x y z
N ASP A 1 -3.45 39.16 8.36
CA ASP A 1 -2.57 39.17 7.21
C ASP A 1 -1.79 37.87 7.14
N TYR A 2 -1.34 37.47 5.94
CA TYR A 2 -0.65 36.18 5.67
C TYR A 2 0.61 36.02 6.53
N TRP A 3 1.47 37.04 6.57
CA TRP A 3 2.71 37.00 7.35
C TRP A 3 2.47 36.96 8.87
N ASP A 4 1.45 37.62 9.36
CA ASP A 4 1.11 37.60 10.79
C ASP A 4 0.60 36.23 11.20
N GLY A 5 -0.15 35.56 10.33
CA GLY A 5 -0.56 34.18 10.51
C GLY A 5 0.63 33.23 10.64
N ARG A 6 1.60 33.30 9.74
CA ARG A 6 2.81 32.47 9.79
C ARG A 6 3.66 32.74 11.02
N LYS A 7 3.85 34.01 11.39
CA LYS A 7 4.52 34.39 12.65
C LYS A 7 3.80 33.88 13.89
N TYR A 8 2.47 33.91 13.87
CA TYR A 8 1.67 33.32 14.95
C TYR A 8 1.89 31.82 15.03
N ASN A 9 1.86 31.09 13.93
CA ASN A 9 1.98 29.64 13.89
C ASN A 9 3.30 29.13 14.49
N VAL A 10 4.41 29.84 14.33
CA VAL A 10 5.72 29.49 14.92
C VAL A 10 5.86 29.93 16.37
N SER A 11 4.91 30.68 16.91
CA SER A 11 4.97 31.17 18.27
C SER A 11 4.43 30.16 19.29
N ALA A 12 4.91 30.20 20.52
CA ALA A 12 4.38 29.40 21.62
C ALA A 12 2.92 29.72 21.98
N LYS A 13 2.34 30.81 21.44
CA LYS A 13 0.94 31.18 21.63
C LYS A 13 -0.01 30.58 20.60
N SER A 14 0.52 29.92 19.59
CA SER A 14 -0.28 29.24 18.58
C SER A 14 -1.09 28.13 19.23
N LYS A 15 -2.32 27.96 18.79
CA LYS A 15 -3.15 26.80 19.18
C LYS A 15 -2.55 25.45 18.73
N PHE A 16 -1.57 25.47 17.83
CA PHE A 16 -0.87 24.29 17.32
C PHE A 16 0.47 24.03 18.02
N ALA A 17 0.92 24.97 18.90
CA ALA A 17 2.29 25.00 19.41
C ALA A 17 2.70 23.77 20.23
N ASP A 18 1.77 23.21 20.97
CA ASP A 18 2.02 22.11 21.91
C ASP A 18 1.49 20.78 21.36
N LYS A 19 1.73 20.52 20.06
CA LYS A 19 1.39 19.26 19.43
C LYS A 19 2.49 18.83 18.46
N SER A 20 2.81 17.55 18.47
CA SER A 20 3.70 16.92 17.48
C SER A 20 3.00 15.68 16.94
N TYR A 21 3.19 15.44 15.64
CA TYR A 21 2.77 14.21 14.98
C TYR A 21 3.99 13.31 14.78
N VAL A 22 3.85 12.04 15.07
CA VAL A 22 4.93 11.08 15.00
C VAL A 22 4.50 9.88 14.17
N ILE A 23 5.19 9.62 13.07
CA ILE A 23 5.07 8.38 12.32
C ILE A 23 6.13 7.45 12.87
N LEU A 24 5.72 6.33 13.44
CA LEU A 24 6.63 5.41 14.12
C LEU A 24 7.56 4.72 13.10
N ALA A 25 8.79 4.48 13.52
CA ALA A 25 9.74 3.70 12.74
C ALA A 25 9.12 2.34 12.37
N ASN A 26 9.26 1.96 11.11
CA ASN A 26 8.70 0.71 10.57
C ASN A 26 9.52 0.26 9.35
N ASP A 27 9.33 -0.99 8.95
CA ASP A 27 10.09 -1.62 7.87
C ASP A 27 9.53 -1.35 6.47
N ASN A 28 8.39 -0.65 6.35
CA ASN A 28 7.87 -0.20 5.05
C ASN A 28 8.48 1.14 4.64
N HIS A 29 9.76 1.10 4.29
CA HIS A 29 10.51 2.29 3.88
C HIS A 29 9.94 2.93 2.61
N GLY A 30 9.28 2.15 1.74
CA GLY A 30 8.63 2.64 0.53
C GLY A 30 7.47 3.58 0.84
N ARG A 31 6.58 3.20 1.74
CA ARG A 31 5.47 4.08 2.16
C ARG A 31 5.96 5.29 2.92
N MET A 32 6.95 5.10 3.79
CA MET A 32 7.58 6.21 4.52
C MET A 32 8.18 7.23 3.55
N ALA A 33 8.94 6.79 2.55
CA ALA A 33 9.53 7.67 1.54
C ALA A 33 8.46 8.43 0.74
N ALA A 34 7.39 7.75 0.32
CA ALA A 34 6.28 8.37 -0.41
C ALA A 34 5.52 9.40 0.45
N LEU A 35 5.34 9.15 1.74
CA LEU A 35 4.76 10.13 2.67
C LEU A 35 5.67 11.34 2.83
N VAL A 36 6.96 11.11 3.08
CA VAL A 36 7.97 12.18 3.25
C VAL A 36 8.04 13.07 2.02
N GLU A 37 8.07 12.49 0.81
CA GLU A 37 8.06 13.26 -0.45
C GLU A 37 6.85 14.20 -0.54
N ARG A 38 5.67 13.72 -0.13
CA ARG A 38 4.44 14.54 -0.12
C ARG A 38 4.50 15.68 0.90
N LEU A 39 5.05 15.42 2.07
CA LEU A 39 5.20 16.42 3.13
C LEU A 39 6.27 17.46 2.76
N ASP A 40 7.39 17.02 2.19
CA ASP A 40 8.48 17.87 1.72
C ASP A 40 8.02 18.80 0.60
N ALA A 41 7.25 18.30 -0.36
CA ALA A 41 6.66 19.09 -1.44
C ALA A 41 5.72 20.21 -0.94
N GLN A 42 5.21 20.10 0.30
CA GLN A 42 4.43 21.15 0.97
C GLN A 42 5.30 22.06 1.85
N GLY A 43 6.61 21.83 1.92
CA GLY A 43 7.54 22.60 2.76
C GLY A 43 7.36 22.33 4.26
N ILE A 44 6.87 21.16 4.64
CA ILE A 44 6.69 20.76 6.04
C ILE A 44 8.03 20.35 6.62
N GLU A 45 8.39 20.95 7.76
CA GLU A 45 9.60 20.62 8.48
C GLU A 45 9.45 19.27 9.21
N MET A 46 10.42 18.40 8.96
CA MET A 46 10.43 17.01 9.45
C MET A 46 11.75 16.68 10.13
N PHE A 47 11.66 15.88 11.19
CA PHE A 47 12.80 15.49 12.01
C PHE A 47 12.77 13.99 12.31
N THR A 48 13.88 13.49 12.84
CA THR A 48 14.01 12.11 13.37
C THR A 48 14.74 12.13 14.71
N ASN A 49 14.58 11.07 15.47
CA ASN A 49 15.30 10.84 16.74
C ASN A 49 16.36 9.76 16.56
N ASP A 50 17.57 10.02 17.06
CA ASP A 50 18.72 9.10 17.02
C ASP A 50 18.75 8.11 18.20
N ALA A 51 17.78 8.19 19.10
CA ALA A 51 17.59 7.30 20.24
C ALA A 51 16.12 7.27 20.65
N PRO A 52 15.66 6.20 21.33
CA PRO A 52 14.29 6.14 21.83
C PRO A 52 13.93 7.36 22.70
N LEU A 53 12.79 8.01 22.37
CA LEU A 53 12.35 9.23 23.06
C LEU A 53 11.13 8.94 23.93
N LYS A 54 11.24 9.19 25.25
CA LYS A 54 10.13 9.01 26.19
C LYS A 54 9.27 10.28 26.25
N VAL A 55 7.96 10.10 26.11
CA VAL A 55 6.95 11.15 26.25
C VAL A 55 5.93 10.79 27.34
N ALA A 56 5.35 11.80 27.97
CA ALA A 56 4.41 11.58 29.08
C ALA A 56 3.15 10.82 28.61
N ARG A 57 2.66 11.16 27.41
CA ARG A 57 1.50 10.51 26.81
C ARG A 57 1.53 10.66 25.29
N ALA A 58 0.88 9.71 24.62
CA ALA A 58 0.63 9.74 23.18
C ALA A 58 -0.80 9.28 22.90
N THR A 59 -1.40 9.75 21.81
CA THR A 59 -2.70 9.28 21.32
C THR A 59 -2.52 8.55 20.02
N THR A 60 -3.03 7.33 19.93
CA THR A 60 -2.96 6.50 18.70
C THR A 60 -3.94 6.99 17.64
N GLN A 61 -3.80 6.50 16.41
CA GLN A 61 -4.70 6.79 15.29
C GLN A 61 -6.17 6.43 15.56
N LEU A 62 -6.43 5.49 16.47
CA LEU A 62 -7.76 5.06 16.87
C LEU A 62 -8.28 5.77 18.13
N GLY A 63 -7.58 6.79 18.62
CA GLY A 63 -7.99 7.60 19.74
C GLY A 63 -7.65 7.04 21.12
N SER A 64 -6.88 5.94 21.20
CA SER A 64 -6.43 5.39 22.49
C SER A 64 -5.30 6.25 23.07
N GLU A 65 -5.43 6.66 24.34
CA GLU A 65 -4.36 7.37 25.05
C GLU A 65 -3.42 6.38 25.75
N GLU A 66 -2.14 6.52 25.50
CA GLU A 66 -1.06 5.74 26.12
C GLU A 66 -0.18 6.65 26.98
N ARG A 67 0.06 6.25 28.23
CA ARG A 67 0.90 6.98 29.19
C ARG A 67 2.31 6.39 29.23
N GLY A 68 3.32 7.26 29.35
CA GLY A 68 4.72 6.83 29.41
C GLY A 68 5.16 6.16 28.10
N PHE A 69 4.68 6.68 26.97
CA PHE A 69 4.97 6.13 25.65
C PHE A 69 6.43 6.34 25.26
N THR A 70 7.01 5.35 24.59
CA THR A 70 8.37 5.46 24.04
C THR A 70 8.30 5.48 22.53
N ILE A 71 8.68 6.61 21.93
CA ILE A 71 8.84 6.76 20.49
C ILE A 71 10.11 5.98 20.08
N PRO A 72 10.02 5.01 19.16
CA PRO A 72 11.20 4.29 18.68
C PRO A 72 12.22 5.21 18.00
N GLU A 73 13.49 4.85 18.06
CA GLU A 73 14.55 5.46 17.26
C GLU A 73 14.20 5.41 15.77
N GLY A 74 14.57 6.44 15.00
CA GLY A 74 14.31 6.52 13.56
C GLY A 74 12.85 6.86 13.20
N SER A 75 12.02 7.26 14.16
CA SER A 75 10.66 7.73 13.86
C SER A 75 10.68 9.09 13.17
N LEU A 76 9.70 9.34 12.29
CA LEU A 76 9.50 10.64 11.65
C LEU A 76 8.69 11.53 12.59
N ILE A 77 9.28 12.63 13.03
CA ILE A 77 8.69 13.58 13.99
C ILE A 77 8.40 14.92 13.31
N ILE A 78 7.15 15.38 13.44
CA ILE A 78 6.64 16.58 12.80
C ILE A 78 6.07 17.49 13.90
N PRO A 79 6.89 18.36 14.52
CA PRO A 79 6.39 19.35 15.48
C PRO A 79 5.49 20.35 14.78
N ASN A 80 4.30 20.63 15.35
CA ASN A 80 3.36 21.52 14.68
C ASN A 80 3.56 23.03 15.00
N ARG A 81 4.75 23.39 15.51
CA ARG A 81 5.19 24.78 15.66
C ARG A 81 6.01 25.21 14.47
N GLN A 82 5.37 25.29 13.31
CA GLN A 82 6.00 25.63 12.02
C GLN A 82 5.09 26.57 11.20
N PRO A 83 5.62 27.23 10.15
CA PRO A 83 4.85 28.26 9.43
C PRO A 83 3.50 27.79 8.92
N ASP A 84 3.41 26.56 8.41
CA ASP A 84 2.22 25.97 7.81
C ASP A 84 1.46 25.02 8.78
N ALA A 85 1.53 25.30 10.10
CA ALA A 85 0.87 24.51 11.14
C ALA A 85 -0.62 24.16 10.88
N PRO A 86 -1.46 25.05 10.30
CA PRO A 86 -2.82 24.68 9.92
C PRO A 86 -2.90 23.58 8.86
N LEU A 87 -1.98 23.58 7.87
CA LEU A 87 -1.90 22.54 6.85
C LEU A 87 -1.45 21.22 7.46
N VAL A 88 -0.40 21.25 8.29
CA VAL A 88 0.09 20.07 9.01
C VAL A 88 -1.05 19.43 9.83
N ALA A 89 -1.80 20.24 10.57
CA ALA A 89 -2.97 19.76 11.32
C ALA A 89 -4.03 19.16 10.38
N ALA A 90 -4.32 19.81 9.24
CA ALA A 90 -5.35 19.35 8.31
C ALA A 90 -5.07 17.97 7.71
N ILE A 91 -3.78 17.63 7.51
CA ILE A 91 -3.36 16.40 6.84
C ILE A 91 -2.87 15.29 7.79
N LEU A 92 -2.56 15.62 9.05
CA LEU A 92 -2.02 14.66 10.03
C LEU A 92 -2.89 14.48 11.28
N GLU A 93 -3.97 15.27 11.45
CA GLU A 93 -4.86 15.11 12.60
C GLU A 93 -5.69 13.81 12.48
N PHE A 94 -5.78 13.05 13.57
CA PHE A 94 -6.55 11.81 13.62
C PHE A 94 -8.04 12.04 13.83
N ASP A 95 -8.37 13.05 14.61
CA ASP A 95 -9.74 13.44 14.93
C ASP A 95 -10.05 14.80 14.28
N ALA A 96 -10.53 14.76 13.05
CA ALA A 96 -10.94 15.95 12.32
C ALA A 96 -12.29 16.44 12.81
N GLU A 97 -12.31 17.49 13.65
CA GLU A 97 -13.54 18.12 14.11
C GLU A 97 -14.28 18.83 12.98
N VAL A 98 -15.43 18.30 12.58
CA VAL A 98 -16.36 18.96 11.67
C VAL A 98 -17.32 19.85 12.47
N ARG A 99 -17.49 21.12 12.06
CA ARG A 99 -18.42 22.02 12.73
C ARG A 99 -19.84 21.46 12.73
N LYS A 100 -20.51 21.55 13.87
CA LYS A 100 -21.89 21.07 14.04
C LYS A 100 -22.86 21.63 12.99
N SER A 101 -22.69 22.89 12.55
CA SER A 101 -23.50 23.50 11.51
C SER A 101 -23.38 22.77 10.16
N VAL A 102 -22.16 22.32 9.81
CA VAL A 102 -21.90 21.56 8.58
C VAL A 102 -22.55 20.19 8.66
N LEU A 103 -22.45 19.50 9.80
CA LEU A 103 -23.11 18.21 10.00
C LEU A 103 -24.64 18.31 9.94
N VAL A 104 -25.22 19.40 10.45
CA VAL A 104 -26.67 19.65 10.36
C VAL A 104 -27.09 19.90 8.91
N GLU A 105 -26.34 20.71 8.17
CA GLU A 105 -26.62 20.99 6.76
C GLU A 105 -26.46 19.73 5.89
N GLU A 106 -25.40 18.94 6.12
CA GLU A 106 -25.18 17.65 5.47
C GLU A 106 -26.39 16.72 5.64
N ARG A 107 -26.84 16.55 6.92
CA ARG A 107 -28.01 15.72 7.20
C ARG A 107 -29.28 16.23 6.52
N GLN A 108 -29.49 17.56 6.53
CA GLN A 108 -30.66 18.17 5.87
C GLN A 108 -30.66 17.93 4.36
N ARG A 109 -29.50 18.05 3.70
CA ARG A 109 -29.38 17.77 2.26
C ARG A 109 -29.60 16.30 1.96
N THR A 110 -28.93 15.41 2.68
CA THR A 110 -29.11 13.96 2.50
C THR A 110 -30.56 13.54 2.63
N LEU A 111 -31.29 14.09 3.61
CA LEU A 111 -32.71 13.78 3.80
C LEU A 111 -33.64 14.43 2.75
N ARG A 112 -33.27 15.60 2.20
CA ARG A 112 -34.10 16.34 1.27
C ARG A 112 -34.00 15.83 -0.16
N ASP A 113 -32.78 15.61 -0.64
CA ASP A 113 -32.50 15.31 -2.05
C ASP A 113 -31.42 14.24 -2.28
N GLY A 114 -30.97 13.58 -1.23
CA GLY A 114 -29.95 12.52 -1.32
C GLY A 114 -28.53 13.04 -1.65
N SER A 115 -28.34 14.39 -1.72
CA SER A 115 -27.02 14.95 -2.02
C SER A 115 -26.17 15.09 -0.77
N SER A 116 -24.83 14.98 -0.93
CA SER A 116 -23.85 15.20 0.14
C SER A 116 -23.02 16.46 -0.13
N LEU A 117 -22.72 17.20 0.93
CA LEU A 117 -21.73 18.29 0.92
C LEU A 117 -20.33 17.78 1.21
N MET A 118 -20.25 16.66 1.91
CA MET A 118 -18.99 16.05 2.33
C MET A 118 -18.53 15.07 1.28
N TYR A 119 -17.27 15.16 0.88
CA TYR A 119 -16.66 14.12 0.08
C TYR A 119 -16.57 12.84 0.91
N ASP A 120 -16.98 11.73 0.33
CA ASP A 120 -16.85 10.41 0.94
C ASP A 120 -15.38 9.98 0.93
N THR A 121 -14.65 10.45 1.94
CA THR A 121 -13.23 10.14 2.12
C THR A 121 -13.10 9.28 3.37
N THR A 122 -12.62 8.08 3.23
CA THR A 122 -12.43 7.13 4.34
C THR A 122 -11.19 7.42 5.18
N ALA A 123 -10.21 8.16 4.65
CA ALA A 123 -8.99 8.54 5.36
C ALA A 123 -8.65 10.00 5.08
N TRP A 124 -8.80 10.84 6.09
CA TRP A 124 -8.46 12.27 6.04
C TRP A 124 -7.03 12.53 6.50
N ASN A 125 -6.41 11.54 7.10
CA ASN A 125 -5.08 11.60 7.67
C ASN A 125 -4.09 10.85 6.77
N PHE A 126 -2.99 11.50 6.42
CA PHE A 126 -1.98 10.91 5.53
C PHE A 126 -1.34 9.66 6.12
N SER A 127 -1.05 9.61 7.43
CA SER A 127 -0.48 8.40 8.01
C SER A 127 -1.42 7.20 7.86
N MET A 128 -2.73 7.42 8.01
CA MET A 128 -3.74 6.37 7.81
C MET A 128 -3.88 6.00 6.32
N MET A 129 -3.85 6.97 5.40
CA MET A 129 -3.88 6.72 3.95
C MET A 129 -2.70 5.88 3.48
N TYR A 130 -1.50 6.13 4.04
CA TYR A 130 -0.31 5.35 3.74
C TYR A 130 -0.21 4.06 4.57
N GLY A 131 -1.15 3.81 5.49
CA GLY A 131 -1.13 2.64 6.37
C GLY A 131 0.12 2.58 7.25
N LEU A 132 0.62 3.74 7.69
CA LEU A 132 1.79 3.86 8.54
C LEU A 132 1.36 4.04 10.00
N PRO A 133 1.96 3.34 10.96
CA PRO A 133 1.64 3.50 12.38
C PRO A 133 2.06 4.90 12.85
N ALA A 134 1.16 5.59 13.55
CA ALA A 134 1.42 6.94 14.01
C ALA A 134 0.75 7.25 15.35
N VAL A 135 1.31 8.25 16.05
CA VAL A 135 0.76 8.80 17.27
C VAL A 135 0.80 10.33 17.25
N THR A 136 -0.08 10.98 18.01
CA THR A 136 0.07 12.39 18.33
C THR A 136 0.57 12.54 19.76
N VAL A 137 1.43 13.54 19.96
CA VAL A 137 2.01 13.86 21.29
C VAL A 137 1.60 15.31 21.63
N PRO A 138 0.99 15.55 22.81
CA PRO A 138 0.50 16.88 23.19
C PRO A 138 1.61 17.76 23.78
N GLU A 139 2.75 17.80 23.12
CA GLU A 139 3.91 18.63 23.46
C GLU A 139 4.74 18.95 22.21
N HIS A 140 5.49 20.03 22.27
CA HIS A 140 6.41 20.41 21.22
C HIS A 140 7.73 19.65 21.36
N LEU A 141 7.89 18.62 20.54
CA LEU A 141 9.13 17.86 20.48
C LEU A 141 10.19 18.65 19.68
N ASN A 142 11.27 19.07 20.33
CA ASN A 142 12.33 19.86 19.69
C ASN A 142 13.74 19.59 20.23
N GLN A 143 13.88 18.66 21.18
CA GLN A 143 15.18 18.31 21.76
C GLN A 143 15.65 16.95 21.29
N GLY A 144 16.94 16.84 20.98
CA GLY A 144 17.53 15.58 20.53
C GLY A 144 17.05 15.10 19.15
N LEU A 145 16.53 16.03 18.33
CA LEU A 145 16.04 15.74 16.99
C LEU A 145 17.08 16.19 15.94
N GLN A 146 17.17 15.42 14.86
CA GLN A 146 17.91 15.76 13.66
C GLN A 146 16.95 16.02 12.49
N PRO A 147 17.28 16.87 11.51
CA PRO A 147 16.51 16.97 10.29
C PRO A 147 16.34 15.61 9.64
N TRP A 148 15.13 15.29 9.21
CA TRP A 148 14.86 14.01 8.55
C TRP A 148 15.76 13.80 7.34
N ARG A 149 16.33 12.62 7.24
CA ARG A 149 17.04 12.13 6.04
C ARG A 149 16.61 10.70 5.79
N SER A 150 16.27 10.39 4.56
CA SER A 150 16.01 9.00 4.16
C SER A 150 17.30 8.19 4.34
N ALA A 151 17.21 7.05 5.01
CA ALA A 151 18.31 6.12 5.07
C ALA A 151 18.59 5.54 3.67
N ALA A 152 19.85 5.50 3.27
CA ALA A 152 20.22 4.80 2.04
C ALA A 152 20.03 3.29 2.24
N PRO A 153 19.53 2.57 1.22
CA PRO A 153 19.40 1.12 1.30
C PRO A 153 20.78 0.46 1.38
N THR A 154 20.86 -0.64 2.09
CA THR A 154 22.04 -1.52 2.07
C THR A 154 21.83 -2.58 0.98
N ILE A 155 22.68 -2.58 -0.03
CA ILE A 155 22.62 -3.56 -1.12
C ILE A 155 23.80 -4.51 -0.97
N ASP A 156 23.54 -5.62 -0.26
CA ASP A 156 24.51 -6.69 -0.06
C ASP A 156 24.21 -7.80 -1.10
N VAL A 157 24.95 -7.74 -2.22
CA VAL A 157 24.86 -8.73 -3.30
C VAL A 157 26.24 -9.30 -3.55
N THR A 158 26.59 -10.37 -2.80
CA THR A 158 27.86 -11.06 -2.95
C THR A 158 27.74 -12.24 -3.88
N ALA A 159 28.79 -12.49 -4.69
CA ALA A 159 28.81 -13.59 -5.66
C ALA A 159 28.86 -14.98 -5.00
N GLU A 160 29.35 -15.06 -3.77
CA GLU A 160 29.44 -16.30 -2.97
C GLU A 160 28.10 -16.67 -2.31
N ALA A 161 27.13 -15.77 -2.28
CA ALA A 161 25.81 -16.04 -1.72
C ALA A 161 25.06 -17.09 -2.57
N ILE A 162 24.34 -17.96 -1.90
CA ILE A 162 23.48 -18.96 -2.56
C ILE A 162 22.12 -18.37 -2.96
N ALA A 163 21.73 -17.28 -2.30
CA ALA A 163 20.48 -16.57 -2.56
C ALA A 163 20.57 -15.10 -2.07
N TRP A 164 19.59 -14.32 -2.49
CA TRP A 164 19.40 -12.91 -2.09
C TRP A 164 17.95 -12.68 -1.71
N SER A 165 17.72 -11.87 -0.69
CA SER A 165 16.37 -11.59 -0.19
C SER A 165 16.11 -10.10 -0.02
N VAL A 166 14.84 -9.72 -0.24
CA VAL A 166 14.26 -8.40 0.05
C VAL A 166 13.09 -8.60 0.99
N SER A 167 12.99 -7.77 2.03
CA SER A 167 11.90 -7.85 3.01
C SER A 167 10.52 -7.68 2.36
N GLY A 168 9.58 -8.56 2.73
CA GLY A 168 8.19 -8.47 2.30
C GLY A 168 7.38 -7.38 3.03
N GLU A 169 7.96 -6.70 3.99
CA GLU A 169 7.32 -5.60 4.71
C GLU A 169 7.37 -4.29 3.93
N ASP A 170 8.32 -4.16 3.00
CA ASP A 170 8.37 -3.02 2.08
C ASP A 170 7.57 -3.32 0.79
N ASP A 171 6.55 -2.54 0.51
CA ASP A 171 5.66 -2.71 -0.66
C ASP A 171 6.42 -2.72 -1.99
N ARG A 172 7.58 -2.06 -2.07
CA ARG A 172 8.42 -2.05 -3.27
C ARG A 172 8.98 -3.42 -3.61
N SER A 173 8.99 -4.35 -2.65
CA SER A 173 9.37 -5.76 -2.88
C SER A 173 8.51 -6.43 -3.97
N VAL A 174 7.24 -6.02 -4.10
CA VAL A 174 6.33 -6.52 -5.13
C VAL A 174 6.79 -6.08 -6.52
N ALA A 175 7.16 -4.80 -6.67
CA ALA A 175 7.72 -4.27 -7.90
C ALA A 175 9.07 -4.94 -8.23
N PHE A 176 9.93 -5.12 -7.24
CA PHE A 176 11.20 -5.83 -7.38
C PHE A 176 11.02 -7.24 -7.94
N ALA A 177 10.12 -8.05 -7.35
CA ALA A 177 9.82 -9.38 -7.83
C ALA A 177 9.26 -9.37 -9.26
N ALA A 178 8.32 -8.47 -9.55
CA ALA A 178 7.66 -8.38 -10.85
C ALA A 178 8.66 -7.99 -11.97
N ARG A 179 9.53 -7.01 -11.72
CA ARG A 179 10.52 -6.52 -12.69
C ARG A 179 11.65 -7.55 -12.93
N LEU A 180 12.09 -8.23 -11.88
CA LEU A 180 13.03 -9.35 -12.04
C LEU A 180 12.43 -10.48 -12.88
N MET A 181 11.17 -10.84 -12.63
CA MET A 181 10.47 -11.85 -13.45
C MET A 181 10.27 -11.39 -14.91
N GLU A 182 10.07 -10.08 -15.14
CA GLU A 182 10.00 -9.51 -16.49
C GLU A 182 11.34 -9.64 -17.24
N SER A 183 12.46 -9.57 -16.51
CA SER A 183 13.82 -9.79 -17.00
C SER A 183 14.20 -11.27 -17.10
N GLY A 184 13.26 -12.19 -16.79
CA GLY A 184 13.45 -13.64 -16.93
C GLY A 184 14.00 -14.34 -15.69
N VAL A 185 14.15 -13.63 -14.57
CA VAL A 185 14.60 -14.20 -13.30
C VAL A 185 13.49 -15.05 -12.68
N GLN A 186 13.83 -16.24 -12.21
CA GLN A 186 12.95 -17.06 -11.37
C GLN A 186 12.99 -16.55 -9.94
N VAL A 187 11.83 -16.19 -9.41
CA VAL A 187 11.68 -15.53 -8.11
C VAL A 187 10.78 -16.37 -7.21
N ARG A 188 11.15 -16.48 -5.94
CA ARG A 188 10.33 -17.13 -4.91
C ARG A 188 9.77 -16.09 -3.94
N ILE A 189 8.69 -16.47 -3.27
CA ILE A 189 8.11 -15.73 -2.14
C ILE A 189 8.04 -16.66 -0.93
N ILE A 190 8.23 -16.07 0.26
CA ILE A 190 8.15 -16.79 1.52
C ILE A 190 6.76 -16.59 2.13
N ASP A 191 6.01 -17.67 2.40
CA ASP A 191 4.66 -17.58 2.96
C ASP A 191 4.61 -17.76 4.48
N LYS A 192 5.75 -18.10 5.11
CA LYS A 192 5.92 -18.20 6.57
C LYS A 192 7.27 -17.60 6.96
N ALA A 193 7.29 -16.72 7.93
CA ALA A 193 8.52 -16.11 8.41
C ALA A 193 9.55 -17.16 8.84
N THR A 194 10.83 -16.87 8.56
CA THR A 194 11.97 -17.74 8.92
C THR A 194 13.21 -16.90 9.20
N GLU A 195 14.27 -17.55 9.64
CA GLU A 195 15.61 -16.99 9.79
C GLU A 195 16.63 -17.87 9.09
N LEU A 196 17.37 -17.30 8.14
CA LEU A 196 18.40 -18.00 7.37
C LEU A 196 19.72 -17.24 7.51
N SER A 197 20.77 -17.91 7.96
CA SER A 197 22.12 -17.32 8.12
C SER A 197 22.13 -16.05 9.00
N GLY A 198 21.30 -15.99 10.03
CA GLY A 198 21.15 -14.81 10.89
C GLY A 198 20.37 -13.65 10.25
N ASN A 199 19.78 -13.86 9.05
CA ASN A 199 18.88 -12.90 8.42
C ASN A 199 17.43 -13.28 8.70
N SER A 200 16.69 -12.38 9.33
CA SER A 200 15.27 -12.54 9.56
C SER A 200 14.50 -12.23 8.27
N LEU A 201 13.66 -13.17 7.84
CA LEU A 201 12.86 -13.10 6.63
C LEU A 201 11.37 -13.12 7.00
N SER A 202 10.70 -11.99 6.87
CA SER A 202 9.27 -11.87 7.13
C SER A 202 8.44 -12.59 6.07
N ARG A 203 7.19 -12.90 6.41
CA ARG A 203 6.23 -13.38 5.41
C ARG A 203 6.07 -12.34 4.28
N GLY A 204 6.10 -12.81 3.04
CA GLY A 204 6.06 -11.95 1.86
C GLY A 204 7.44 -11.55 1.33
N SER A 205 8.53 -11.92 2.03
CA SER A 205 9.89 -11.65 1.54
C SER A 205 10.13 -12.30 0.19
N VAL A 206 10.74 -11.52 -0.69
CA VAL A 206 11.16 -11.97 -2.02
C VAL A 206 12.50 -12.67 -1.89
N PHE A 207 12.64 -13.81 -2.54
CA PHE A 207 13.81 -14.66 -2.44
C PHE A 207 14.25 -15.10 -3.85
N VAL A 208 15.50 -14.82 -4.20
CA VAL A 208 16.09 -15.17 -5.51
C VAL A 208 17.30 -16.05 -5.26
N THR A 209 17.37 -17.20 -5.97
CA THR A 209 18.46 -18.14 -5.79
C THR A 209 19.29 -18.31 -7.07
N ALA A 210 20.58 -18.53 -6.92
CA ALA A 210 21.45 -18.89 -8.03
C ALA A 210 21.03 -20.24 -8.67
N MET A 211 20.54 -21.18 -7.84
CA MET A 211 20.11 -22.51 -8.30
C MET A 211 18.88 -22.47 -9.21
N ASP A 212 17.91 -21.58 -8.95
CA ASP A 212 16.73 -21.43 -9.82
C ASP A 212 17.08 -20.71 -11.14
N ASN A 213 18.21 -20.01 -11.18
CA ASN A 213 18.63 -19.13 -12.28
C ASN A 213 19.98 -19.52 -12.92
N PRO A 214 20.25 -20.81 -13.20
CA PRO A 214 21.58 -21.28 -13.60
C PRO A 214 22.03 -20.83 -15.00
N LYS A 215 21.15 -20.17 -15.75
CA LYS A 215 21.41 -19.68 -17.12
C LYS A 215 21.58 -18.16 -17.20
N LEU A 216 21.52 -17.47 -16.07
CA LEU A 216 21.64 -16.01 -15.99
C LEU A 216 23.01 -15.65 -15.41
N ASP A 217 23.99 -15.46 -16.29
CA ASP A 217 25.35 -15.06 -15.89
C ASP A 217 25.42 -13.69 -15.23
N ASN A 218 24.41 -12.82 -15.48
CA ASN A 218 24.29 -11.47 -14.94
C ASN A 218 23.24 -11.35 -13.83
N LEU A 219 22.93 -12.44 -13.12
CA LEU A 219 21.88 -12.43 -12.09
C LEU A 219 22.10 -11.38 -10.98
N THR A 220 23.33 -11.27 -10.49
CA THR A 220 23.72 -10.29 -9.46
C THR A 220 23.58 -8.85 -9.94
N ASP A 221 23.91 -8.59 -11.22
CA ASP A 221 23.75 -7.26 -11.80
C ASP A 221 22.28 -6.86 -11.93
N LEU A 222 21.40 -7.80 -12.30
CA LEU A 222 19.96 -7.57 -12.38
C LEU A 222 19.38 -7.29 -10.99
N ILE A 223 19.76 -8.06 -9.96
CA ILE A 223 19.32 -7.86 -8.59
C ILE A 223 19.77 -6.50 -8.09
N THR A 224 21.05 -6.16 -8.28
CA THR A 224 21.61 -4.87 -7.85
C THR A 224 20.92 -3.70 -8.54
N ALA A 225 20.78 -3.75 -9.86
CA ALA A 225 20.16 -2.66 -10.64
C ALA A 225 18.70 -2.40 -10.21
N GLU A 226 17.91 -3.45 -10.00
CA GLU A 226 16.51 -3.28 -9.55
C GLU A 226 16.43 -2.83 -8.09
N ALA A 227 17.33 -3.28 -7.21
CA ALA A 227 17.40 -2.82 -5.84
C ALA A 227 17.79 -1.34 -5.74
N GLU A 228 18.79 -0.90 -6.52
CA GLU A 228 19.19 0.51 -6.63
C GLU A 228 18.03 1.38 -7.16
N HIS A 229 17.39 0.93 -8.25
CA HIS A 229 16.27 1.64 -8.85
C HIS A 229 15.11 1.84 -7.87
N LEU A 230 14.78 0.80 -7.10
CA LEU A 230 13.68 0.82 -6.15
C LEU A 230 14.11 1.28 -4.74
N GLN A 231 15.39 1.59 -4.53
CA GLN A 231 15.93 1.96 -3.21
C GLN A 231 15.60 0.92 -2.13
N LEU A 232 15.80 -0.37 -2.44
CA LEU A 232 15.51 -1.51 -1.57
C LEU A 232 16.78 -2.08 -0.94
N THR A 233 16.67 -2.46 0.33
CA THR A 233 17.73 -3.23 0.99
C THR A 233 17.67 -4.68 0.53
N VAL A 234 18.82 -5.21 0.10
CA VAL A 234 19.03 -6.60 -0.27
C VAL A 234 19.99 -7.25 0.73
N GLN A 235 19.70 -8.47 1.12
CA GLN A 235 20.51 -9.27 2.01
C GLN A 235 21.03 -10.52 1.29
N SER A 236 22.34 -10.78 1.38
CA SER A 236 22.95 -12.02 0.91
C SER A 236 22.69 -13.16 1.88
N ILE A 237 22.29 -14.33 1.37
CA ILE A 237 21.99 -15.54 2.14
C ILE A 237 23.03 -16.61 1.84
N GLY A 238 23.78 -17.03 2.86
CA GLY A 238 24.87 -18.02 2.74
C GLY A 238 24.46 -19.45 3.04
N SER A 239 23.27 -19.68 3.63
CA SER A 239 22.77 -21.03 3.96
C SER A 239 21.26 -21.13 3.73
N GLY A 240 20.80 -22.28 3.29
CA GLY A 240 19.37 -22.56 3.09
C GLY A 240 18.68 -23.20 4.29
N TYR A 241 19.39 -23.41 5.40
CA TYR A 241 18.83 -24.02 6.60
C TYR A 241 18.21 -22.95 7.51
N GLY A 242 16.97 -23.18 7.91
CA GLY A 242 16.28 -22.38 8.92
C GLY A 242 16.77 -22.71 10.33
N ASP A 243 16.73 -21.73 11.23
CA ASP A 243 17.11 -21.93 12.62
C ASP A 243 16.06 -22.77 13.36
N GLY A 244 16.50 -23.88 13.98
CA GLY A 244 15.64 -24.80 14.73
C GLY A 244 14.52 -25.41 13.87
N ASP A 245 13.25 -25.16 14.23
CA ASP A 245 12.06 -25.67 13.51
C ASP A 245 11.51 -24.66 12.48
N LEU A 246 12.26 -23.62 12.13
CA LEU A 246 11.85 -22.65 11.13
C LEU A 246 11.99 -23.22 9.70
N PRO A 247 11.22 -22.69 8.73
CA PRO A 247 11.27 -23.18 7.35
C PRO A 247 12.64 -23.07 6.70
N ASP A 248 13.11 -24.19 6.14
CA ASP A 248 14.26 -24.25 5.23
C ASP A 248 13.89 -23.78 3.83
N TRP A 249 14.87 -23.28 3.07
CA TRP A 249 14.68 -22.86 1.69
C TRP A 249 14.11 -23.99 0.79
N GLY A 250 14.51 -25.23 0.98
CA GLY A 250 13.99 -26.38 0.23
C GLY A 250 12.55 -26.77 0.58
N GLY A 251 11.95 -26.15 1.61
CA GLY A 251 10.61 -26.46 2.08
C GLY A 251 9.48 -25.84 1.25
N SER A 252 8.24 -26.28 1.54
CA SER A 252 7.03 -25.84 0.84
C SER A 252 6.67 -24.36 1.06
N HIS A 253 7.34 -23.70 2.01
CA HIS A 253 7.10 -22.29 2.35
C HIS A 253 7.82 -21.31 1.42
N PHE A 254 8.74 -21.78 0.57
CA PHE A 254 9.43 -20.98 -0.44
C PHE A 254 8.85 -21.25 -1.82
N ARG A 255 7.79 -20.53 -2.18
CA ARG A 255 7.00 -20.77 -3.39
C ARG A 255 7.57 -20.04 -4.59
N LEU A 256 7.81 -20.77 -5.68
CA LEU A 256 8.17 -20.17 -6.96
C LEU A 256 6.99 -19.37 -7.51
N LEU A 257 7.23 -18.12 -7.88
CA LEU A 257 6.21 -17.27 -8.50
C LEU A 257 6.08 -17.56 -10.00
N THR A 258 4.88 -17.37 -10.50
CA THR A 258 4.61 -17.37 -11.94
C THR A 258 4.64 -15.93 -12.44
N ARG A 259 5.39 -15.66 -13.50
CA ARG A 259 5.46 -14.33 -14.11
C ARG A 259 4.06 -13.85 -14.48
N PRO A 260 3.66 -12.65 -14.02
CA PRO A 260 2.35 -12.10 -14.35
C PRO A 260 2.24 -11.76 -15.84
N GLN A 261 1.13 -12.20 -16.45
CA GLN A 261 0.72 -11.85 -17.81
C GLN A 261 -0.64 -11.16 -17.70
N ILE A 262 -0.61 -9.83 -17.64
CA ILE A 262 -1.76 -9.03 -17.22
C ILE A 262 -2.51 -8.46 -18.42
N ALA A 263 -3.84 -8.54 -18.38
CA ALA A 263 -4.73 -7.73 -19.20
C ALA A 263 -5.59 -6.82 -18.32
N ILE A 264 -5.81 -5.59 -18.75
CA ILE A 264 -6.76 -4.64 -18.15
C ILE A 264 -7.94 -4.51 -19.12
N LEU A 265 -9.17 -4.73 -18.64
CA LEU A 265 -10.34 -4.40 -19.45
C LEU A 265 -10.54 -2.89 -19.49
N SER A 266 -10.86 -2.37 -20.67
CA SER A 266 -10.94 -0.93 -20.90
C SER A 266 -12.06 -0.59 -21.89
N GLN A 267 -12.18 0.71 -22.23
CA GLN A 267 -13.11 1.28 -23.20
C GLN A 267 -14.57 1.32 -22.73
N ALA A 268 -15.52 1.13 -23.63
CA ALA A 268 -16.94 1.39 -23.39
C ALA A 268 -17.49 0.65 -22.16
N GLY A 269 -18.02 1.41 -21.22
CA GLY A 269 -18.66 0.91 -20.00
C GLY A 269 -17.78 0.92 -18.76
N PHE A 270 -16.51 1.32 -18.85
CA PHE A 270 -15.61 1.49 -17.70
C PHE A 270 -15.35 2.95 -17.38
N SER A 271 -15.10 3.23 -16.10
CA SER A 271 -14.59 4.52 -15.65
C SER A 271 -13.18 4.72 -16.18
N SER A 272 -12.94 5.81 -16.90
CA SER A 272 -11.61 6.15 -17.42
C SER A 272 -10.61 6.41 -16.30
N TYR A 273 -11.07 6.90 -15.14
CA TYR A 273 -10.22 7.10 -13.97
C TYR A 273 -9.75 5.78 -13.37
N ASP A 274 -10.65 4.79 -13.26
CA ASP A 274 -10.31 3.48 -12.70
C ASP A 274 -9.45 2.65 -13.65
N VAL A 275 -9.69 2.75 -14.96
CA VAL A 275 -8.79 2.18 -15.97
C VAL A 275 -7.42 2.83 -15.89
N GLY A 276 -7.36 4.17 -15.78
CA GLY A 276 -6.13 4.92 -15.65
C GLY A 276 -5.37 4.58 -14.39
N SER A 277 -6.05 4.44 -13.25
CA SER A 277 -5.44 4.04 -11.98
C SER A 277 -4.85 2.63 -12.03
N SER A 278 -5.59 1.69 -12.62
CA SER A 278 -5.13 0.30 -12.82
C SER A 278 -3.92 0.25 -13.76
N TRP A 279 -3.98 0.99 -14.85
CA TRP A 279 -2.87 1.14 -15.78
C TRP A 279 -1.63 1.72 -15.08
N TRP A 280 -1.79 2.82 -14.36
CA TRP A 280 -0.70 3.50 -13.65
C TRP A 280 -0.04 2.60 -12.61
N ALA A 281 -0.83 1.84 -11.87
CA ALA A 281 -0.32 0.90 -10.86
C ALA A 281 0.56 -0.20 -11.50
N ILE A 282 0.15 -0.72 -12.65
CA ILE A 282 0.87 -1.83 -13.31
C ILE A 282 2.06 -1.31 -14.13
N ASP A 283 1.84 -0.28 -14.95
CA ASP A 283 2.84 0.26 -15.86
C ASP A 283 3.90 1.08 -15.13
N THR A 284 3.48 2.00 -14.27
CA THR A 284 4.37 2.95 -13.61
C THR A 284 4.89 2.43 -12.27
N HIS A 285 4.00 1.91 -11.42
CA HIS A 285 4.38 1.49 -10.07
C HIS A 285 5.11 0.14 -10.07
N LEU A 286 4.55 -0.88 -10.73
CA LEU A 286 5.22 -2.17 -10.86
C LEU A 286 6.27 -2.16 -11.96
N GLY A 287 6.13 -1.34 -13.00
CA GLY A 287 7.04 -1.25 -14.13
C GLY A 287 7.04 -2.49 -15.02
N ILE A 288 5.89 -3.14 -15.20
CA ILE A 288 5.75 -4.37 -15.99
C ILE A 288 4.78 -4.22 -17.15
N ARG A 289 4.98 -5.04 -18.18
CA ARG A 289 4.13 -5.03 -19.38
C ARG A 289 2.75 -5.58 -19.10
N HIS A 290 1.76 -4.99 -19.74
CA HIS A 290 0.38 -5.43 -19.74
C HIS A 290 -0.29 -5.18 -21.11
N SER A 291 -1.48 -5.73 -21.30
CA SER A 291 -2.33 -5.43 -22.45
C SER A 291 -3.62 -4.76 -22.01
N GLN A 292 -4.16 -3.86 -22.83
CA GLN A 292 -5.52 -3.39 -22.67
C GLN A 292 -6.44 -4.10 -23.65
N ILE A 293 -7.56 -4.62 -23.16
CA ILE A 293 -8.57 -5.31 -23.98
C ILE A 293 -9.86 -4.47 -23.96
N ASP A 294 -10.32 -4.05 -25.13
CA ASP A 294 -11.64 -3.50 -25.28
C ASP A 294 -12.67 -4.60 -24.97
N THR A 295 -13.60 -4.32 -24.07
CA THR A 295 -14.62 -5.26 -23.62
C THR A 295 -15.46 -5.82 -24.78
N SER A 296 -15.70 -5.02 -25.82
CA SER A 296 -16.44 -5.47 -27.01
C SER A 296 -15.79 -6.64 -27.74
N TYR A 297 -14.49 -6.86 -27.54
CA TYR A 297 -13.74 -7.97 -28.10
C TYR A 297 -13.49 -9.12 -27.12
N LEU A 298 -13.87 -8.98 -25.85
CA LEU A 298 -13.55 -9.94 -24.79
C LEU A 298 -13.98 -11.38 -25.10
N SER A 299 -15.19 -11.56 -25.62
CA SER A 299 -15.69 -12.91 -25.97
C SER A 299 -14.98 -13.57 -27.17
N ARG A 300 -14.18 -12.80 -27.92
CA ARG A 300 -13.42 -13.27 -29.09
C ARG A 300 -11.92 -13.22 -28.88
N ALA A 301 -11.46 -12.62 -27.77
CA ALA A 301 -10.05 -12.54 -27.42
C ALA A 301 -9.49 -13.90 -27.01
N ASP A 302 -8.25 -14.19 -27.37
CA ASP A 302 -7.55 -15.35 -26.86
C ASP A 302 -7.00 -15.05 -25.43
N LEU A 303 -7.84 -15.35 -24.44
CA LEU A 303 -7.53 -15.06 -23.02
C LEU A 303 -6.43 -15.98 -22.46
N ARG A 304 -6.05 -17.06 -23.13
CA ARG A 304 -4.96 -17.99 -22.70
C ARG A 304 -3.59 -17.30 -22.67
N ARG A 305 -3.47 -16.14 -23.31
CA ARG A 305 -2.26 -15.30 -23.27
C ARG A 305 -2.03 -14.62 -21.92
N TYR A 306 -3.04 -14.63 -21.07
CA TYR A 306 -3.03 -13.94 -19.76
C TYR A 306 -3.28 -14.93 -18.63
N ASN A 307 -2.65 -14.68 -17.50
CA ASN A 307 -2.94 -15.39 -16.25
C ASN A 307 -3.66 -14.49 -15.23
N THR A 308 -3.69 -13.18 -15.49
CA THR A 308 -4.38 -12.21 -14.65
C THR A 308 -5.18 -11.22 -15.52
N ILE A 309 -6.45 -11.02 -15.20
CA ILE A 309 -7.29 -9.99 -15.82
C ILE A 309 -7.77 -9.02 -14.74
N VAL A 310 -7.47 -7.74 -14.93
CA VAL A 310 -7.94 -6.66 -14.08
C VAL A 310 -9.18 -6.05 -14.71
N ILE A 311 -10.25 -5.96 -13.93
CA ILE A 311 -11.55 -5.41 -14.35
C ILE A 311 -11.84 -4.17 -13.50
N PRO A 312 -11.53 -2.96 -14.02
CA PRO A 312 -11.80 -1.71 -13.33
C PRO A 312 -13.30 -1.50 -13.10
N ASN A 313 -13.68 -0.46 -12.36
CA ASN A 313 -15.08 -0.12 -12.13
C ASN A 313 -15.84 0.13 -13.45
N GLY A 314 -16.91 -0.58 -13.64
CA GLY A 314 -17.77 -0.51 -14.83
C GLY A 314 -19.17 0.02 -14.53
N TYR A 315 -19.68 0.86 -15.41
CA TYR A 315 -21.04 1.40 -15.34
C TYR A 315 -22.07 0.55 -16.11
N ARG A 316 -21.58 -0.29 -17.01
CA ARG A 316 -22.41 -1.18 -17.83
C ARG A 316 -22.27 -2.62 -17.35
N PRO A 317 -23.37 -3.34 -17.13
CA PRO A 317 -23.31 -4.78 -16.89
C PRO A 317 -22.65 -5.49 -18.08
N MET A 318 -21.86 -6.51 -17.81
CA MET A 318 -21.28 -7.36 -18.84
C MET A 318 -22.37 -8.24 -19.47
N SER A 319 -22.26 -8.48 -20.76
CA SER A 319 -23.15 -9.41 -21.47
C SER A 319 -22.93 -10.86 -21.04
N GLY A 320 -23.92 -11.71 -21.26
CA GLY A 320 -23.78 -13.14 -20.96
C GLY A 320 -22.61 -13.81 -21.70
N ALA A 321 -22.25 -13.34 -22.88
CA ALA A 321 -21.10 -13.84 -23.64
C ALA A 321 -19.76 -13.43 -22.99
N GLU A 322 -19.65 -12.17 -22.54
CA GLU A 322 -18.48 -11.66 -21.81
C GLU A 322 -18.29 -12.40 -20.48
N LEU A 323 -19.37 -12.55 -19.70
CA LEU A 323 -19.36 -13.30 -18.43
C LEU A 323 -19.04 -14.78 -18.63
N GLY A 324 -19.55 -15.38 -19.70
CA GLY A 324 -19.23 -16.77 -20.09
C GLY A 324 -17.76 -16.95 -20.36
N ALA A 325 -17.16 -16.08 -21.17
CA ALA A 325 -15.74 -16.13 -21.50
C ALA A 325 -14.85 -16.00 -20.25
N LEU A 326 -15.16 -15.06 -19.36
CA LEU A 326 -14.44 -14.89 -18.09
C LEU A 326 -14.59 -16.10 -17.16
N ARG A 327 -15.81 -16.64 -17.04
CA ARG A 327 -16.08 -17.81 -16.20
C ARG A 327 -15.28 -19.03 -16.68
N ASP A 328 -15.26 -19.28 -17.98
CA ASP A 328 -14.53 -20.42 -18.55
C ASP A 328 -13.01 -20.24 -18.39
N TRP A 329 -12.52 -19.02 -18.55
CA TRP A 329 -11.11 -18.70 -18.35
C TRP A 329 -10.70 -18.85 -16.86
N VAL A 330 -11.53 -18.41 -15.90
CA VAL A 330 -11.28 -18.62 -14.46
C VAL A 330 -11.26 -20.12 -14.12
N LYS A 331 -12.18 -20.93 -14.67
CA LYS A 331 -12.18 -22.39 -14.48
C LYS A 331 -10.89 -23.06 -14.99
N GLN A 332 -10.19 -22.44 -15.93
CA GLN A 332 -8.90 -22.89 -16.43
C GLN A 332 -7.71 -22.39 -15.61
N GLY A 333 -7.95 -21.73 -14.47
CA GLY A 333 -6.91 -21.26 -13.54
C GLY A 333 -6.56 -19.78 -13.66
N GLY A 334 -7.32 -18.99 -14.43
CA GLY A 334 -7.12 -17.54 -14.53
C GLY A 334 -7.50 -16.81 -13.24
N THR A 335 -6.77 -15.73 -12.93
CA THR A 335 -7.00 -14.86 -11.77
C THR A 335 -7.73 -13.59 -12.19
N LEU A 336 -8.93 -13.33 -11.61
CA LEU A 336 -9.64 -12.07 -11.78
C LEU A 336 -9.40 -11.12 -10.60
N VAL A 337 -9.07 -9.88 -10.91
CA VAL A 337 -9.03 -8.76 -9.95
C VAL A 337 -10.08 -7.76 -10.40
N ALA A 338 -11.19 -7.68 -9.69
CA ALA A 338 -12.30 -6.82 -10.08
C ALA A 338 -12.61 -5.78 -8.99
N HIS A 339 -12.99 -4.58 -9.42
CA HIS A 339 -13.25 -3.45 -8.56
C HIS A 339 -14.72 -3.03 -8.61
N ASP A 340 -15.26 -2.62 -7.45
CA ASP A 340 -16.52 -1.94 -7.26
C ASP A 340 -17.71 -2.60 -8.02
N ASN A 341 -18.44 -1.86 -8.87
CA ASN A 341 -19.59 -2.38 -9.59
C ASN A 341 -19.27 -3.58 -10.49
N SER A 342 -18.04 -3.65 -11.03
CA SER A 342 -17.60 -4.82 -11.80
C SER A 342 -17.51 -6.07 -10.94
N ALA A 343 -17.00 -5.95 -9.72
CA ALA A 343 -16.96 -7.06 -8.77
C ALA A 343 -18.37 -7.53 -8.39
N ALA A 344 -19.28 -6.58 -8.11
CA ALA A 344 -20.68 -6.88 -7.81
C ALA A 344 -21.39 -7.58 -9.00
N ASN A 345 -21.15 -7.12 -10.22
CA ASN A 345 -21.72 -7.71 -11.44
C ASN A 345 -21.22 -9.14 -11.67
N LEU A 346 -19.92 -9.40 -11.48
CA LEU A 346 -19.34 -10.74 -11.56
C LEU A 346 -19.96 -11.70 -10.53
N ALA A 347 -20.20 -11.23 -9.32
CA ALA A 347 -20.79 -12.02 -8.25
C ALA A 347 -22.27 -12.35 -8.53
N ARG A 348 -23.09 -11.35 -8.89
CA ARG A 348 -24.53 -11.48 -9.12
C ARG A 348 -24.85 -12.20 -10.43
N GLU A 349 -24.47 -11.59 -11.55
CA GLU A 349 -24.86 -12.06 -12.88
C GLU A 349 -23.90 -13.10 -13.45
N GLY A 350 -22.60 -12.96 -13.13
CA GLY A 350 -21.57 -13.89 -13.57
C GLY A 350 -21.55 -15.19 -12.81
N GLY A 351 -22.01 -15.21 -11.55
CA GLY A 351 -21.87 -16.35 -10.64
C GLY A 351 -20.41 -16.75 -10.44
N ILE A 352 -19.49 -15.77 -10.50
CA ILE A 352 -18.05 -15.95 -10.35
C ILE A 352 -17.68 -15.58 -8.91
N GLY A 353 -16.87 -16.41 -8.25
CA GLY A 353 -16.36 -16.16 -6.90
C GLY A 353 -17.22 -16.76 -5.78
N GLY A 354 -18.46 -17.19 -6.04
CA GLY A 354 -19.32 -17.82 -5.05
C GLY A 354 -19.68 -16.92 -3.85
N VAL A 355 -19.73 -15.59 -4.07
CA VAL A 355 -20.05 -14.58 -3.07
C VAL A 355 -21.40 -13.93 -3.34
N ARG A 356 -22.06 -13.44 -2.29
CA ARG A 356 -23.28 -12.64 -2.36
C ARG A 356 -22.97 -11.19 -2.01
N THR A 357 -23.72 -10.26 -2.58
CA THR A 357 -23.59 -8.85 -2.21
C THR A 357 -24.39 -8.55 -0.94
N VAL A 358 -23.96 -7.56 -0.16
CA VAL A 358 -24.65 -7.16 1.07
C VAL A 358 -26.10 -6.73 0.81
N GLY A 359 -26.35 -6.06 -0.34
CA GLY A 359 -27.69 -5.64 -0.77
C GLY A 359 -28.66 -6.82 -0.89
N ASP A 360 -28.20 -7.95 -1.44
CA ASP A 360 -29.02 -9.15 -1.58
C ASP A 360 -29.37 -9.76 -0.20
N SER A 361 -28.40 -9.74 0.72
CA SER A 361 -28.60 -10.24 2.10
C SER A 361 -29.53 -9.34 2.90
N LEU A 362 -29.48 -8.01 2.71
CA LEU A 362 -30.37 -7.07 3.38
C LEU A 362 -31.81 -7.16 2.86
N THR A 363 -31.99 -7.41 1.57
CA THR A 363 -33.33 -7.62 0.99
C THR A 363 -34.01 -8.85 1.58
N GLU A 364 -33.29 -9.97 1.71
CA GLU A 364 -33.81 -11.17 2.36
C GLU A 364 -34.18 -10.92 3.83
N ALA A 365 -33.38 -10.11 4.58
CA ALA A 365 -33.71 -9.76 5.96
C ALA A 365 -34.93 -8.85 6.05
N GLN A 366 -35.07 -7.88 5.15
CA GLN A 366 -36.25 -6.99 5.08
C GLN A 366 -37.53 -7.75 4.73
N ASP A 367 -37.47 -8.70 3.80
CA ASP A 367 -38.62 -9.56 3.45
C ASP A 367 -39.03 -10.44 4.64
N TYR A 368 -38.09 -10.87 5.47
CA TYR A 368 -38.36 -11.61 6.67
C TYR A 368 -39.05 -10.77 7.77
N ASP A 369 -38.61 -9.51 7.94
CA ASP A 369 -39.20 -8.58 8.92
C ASP A 369 -40.59 -8.07 8.52
N ILE A 370 -40.97 -8.17 7.25
CA ILE A 370 -42.30 -7.79 6.74
C ILE A 370 -43.30 -8.97 6.74
N ALA A 371 -42.81 -10.16 6.81
CA ALA A 371 -43.64 -11.38 6.86
C ALA A 371 -44.04 -11.75 8.31
#